data_b8fb52debb321d830c1fc0e3db309118
#
_entry.id   b8fb52debb321d830c1fc0e3db309118
#
_cell.length_a   1.000
_cell.length_b   1.000
_cell.length_c   1.000
_cell.angle_alpha   90.00
_cell.angle_beta   90.00
_cell.angle_gamma   90.00
#
_symmetry.space_group_name_H-M   'P 1'
#
loop_
_entity.id
_entity.type
_entity.pdbx_description
1 polymer ?
#
loop_
_entity_poly.entity_id
_entity_poly.type
_entity_poly.pdbx_seq_one_letter_code
_entity_poly.pdbx_strand_id
1 'polypeptide(L)'
;MLESDVNFTMIKDVTSFFGKTFAKQAYSYNFAIYKAIMDKKASLPKTPAKQTELKKYVFIIDEINRGEISKIFGELFYSIDPGYRGRDGEIFTQYSNMHSDPNEKFYIPDNVYIIGTMNDIDRSVDSFDFAMRRRFRFVELKASEQLKMLDSLNDDAKKEEAKHRMEKLNKAIVKEKELNENYQIGAAYFLKLKYLSFDRLWTDYLEPLLHEYVRGMYDESDIMKRLADAYGYKNSTEGDADESDQN
;
A
#
# COMPACT_ATOMS: atom_id res chain seq x y z
N MET A 1 16.48 -35.34 18.72
CA MET A 1 17.89 -35.72 18.51
C MET A 1 18.40 -35.53 17.10
N LEU A 2 17.57 -35.55 16.06
CA LEU A 2 17.98 -35.39 14.66
C LEU A 2 17.87 -33.96 14.12
N GLU A 3 17.31 -33.02 14.89
CA GLU A 3 17.13 -31.61 14.54
C GLU A 3 18.15 -30.66 15.19
N SER A 4 19.00 -31.16 16.07
CA SER A 4 20.07 -30.36 16.69
C SER A 4 21.39 -30.62 15.98
N ASP A 5 22.23 -29.61 15.83
CA ASP A 5 23.59 -29.68 15.28
C ASP A 5 24.57 -30.45 16.17
N VAL A 6 24.06 -31.28 17.07
CA VAL A 6 24.86 -32.09 18.01
C VAL A 6 25.42 -33.29 17.28
N ASN A 7 26.73 -33.34 17.16
CA ASN A 7 27.47 -34.45 16.57
C ASN A 7 28.10 -35.33 17.67
N PHE A 8 27.67 -36.59 17.73
CA PHE A 8 28.23 -37.58 18.66
C PHE A 8 29.34 -38.36 17.98
N THR A 9 30.57 -38.21 18.47
CA THR A 9 31.73 -38.91 17.91
C THR A 9 32.04 -40.18 18.69
N MET A 10 31.63 -40.26 19.94
CA MET A 10 31.84 -41.45 20.82
C MET A 10 30.73 -41.56 21.87
N ILE A 11 30.68 -42.76 22.52
CA ILE A 11 29.63 -43.07 23.50
C ILE A 11 29.58 -42.09 24.67
N LYS A 12 30.74 -41.54 25.09
CA LYS A 12 30.77 -40.53 26.15
C LYS A 12 30.01 -39.25 25.81
N ASP A 13 29.92 -38.88 24.54
CA ASP A 13 29.20 -37.71 24.12
C ASP A 13 27.70 -37.89 24.34
N VAL A 14 27.18 -39.11 24.05
CA VAL A 14 25.80 -39.50 24.35
C VAL A 14 25.53 -39.47 25.85
N THR A 15 26.51 -39.94 26.64
CA THR A 15 26.40 -39.96 28.10
C THR A 15 26.32 -38.56 28.69
N SER A 16 27.13 -37.62 28.18
CA SER A 16 27.15 -36.21 28.56
C SER A 16 25.85 -35.50 28.16
N PHE A 17 25.36 -35.77 26.98
CA PHE A 17 24.09 -35.23 26.50
C PHE A 17 22.90 -35.55 27.42
N PHE A 18 22.86 -36.76 27.99
CA PHE A 18 21.86 -37.13 28.98
C PHE A 18 22.19 -36.72 30.42
N GLY A 19 23.22 -35.90 30.63
CA GLY A 19 23.60 -35.39 31.94
C GLY A 19 24.06 -36.50 32.93
N LYS A 20 24.67 -37.62 32.43
CA LYS A 20 25.10 -38.73 33.22
C LYS A 20 26.63 -38.83 33.26
N THR A 21 27.14 -39.34 34.37
CA THR A 21 28.60 -39.48 34.59
C THR A 21 29.14 -40.82 34.07
N PHE A 22 28.27 -41.84 33.99
CA PHE A 22 28.66 -43.19 33.55
C PHE A 22 27.76 -43.64 32.39
N ALA A 23 28.40 -44.27 31.40
CA ALA A 23 27.70 -44.87 30.28
C ALA A 23 26.90 -46.11 30.70
N LYS A 24 25.61 -46.17 30.35
CA LYS A 24 24.84 -47.38 30.48
C LYS A 24 24.93 -48.17 29.18
N GLN A 25 24.79 -49.52 29.27
CA GLN A 25 24.80 -50.40 28.08
C GLN A 25 23.81 -49.93 26.99
N ALA A 26 22.65 -49.41 27.40
CA ALA A 26 21.68 -48.86 26.48
C ALA A 26 22.20 -47.68 25.60
N TYR A 27 23.19 -46.90 26.07
CA TYR A 27 23.79 -45.82 25.31
C TYR A 27 24.62 -46.30 24.14
N SER A 28 25.22 -47.50 24.23
CA SER A 28 25.95 -48.14 23.13
C SER A 28 25.02 -48.44 21.97
N TYR A 29 23.79 -48.92 22.23
CA TYR A 29 22.80 -49.15 21.19
C TYR A 29 22.31 -47.82 20.59
N ASN A 30 22.02 -46.81 21.40
CA ASN A 30 21.63 -45.50 20.92
C ASN A 30 22.72 -44.87 20.05
N PHE A 31 23.98 -45.01 20.42
CA PHE A 31 25.10 -44.52 19.61
C PHE A 31 25.27 -45.28 18.30
N ALA A 32 25.13 -46.61 18.33
CA ALA A 32 25.19 -47.44 17.11
C ALA A 32 24.06 -47.08 16.12
N ILE A 33 22.84 -46.89 16.63
CA ILE A 33 21.70 -46.46 15.83
C ILE A 33 21.94 -45.06 15.26
N TYR A 34 22.37 -44.10 16.08
CA TYR A 34 22.71 -42.75 15.63
C TYR A 34 23.74 -42.80 14.52
N LYS A 35 24.84 -43.53 14.71
CA LYS A 35 25.91 -43.68 13.73
C LYS A 35 25.40 -44.28 12.41
N ALA A 36 24.58 -45.36 12.48
CA ALA A 36 23.99 -45.97 11.29
C ALA A 36 23.08 -45.02 10.53
N ILE A 37 22.30 -44.16 11.24
CA ILE A 37 21.45 -43.15 10.64
C ILE A 37 22.30 -42.05 9.98
N MET A 38 23.37 -41.57 10.64
CA MET A 38 24.25 -40.55 10.10
C MET A 38 25.01 -41.02 8.86
N ASP A 39 25.52 -42.27 8.90
CA ASP A 39 26.21 -42.89 7.75
C ASP A 39 25.24 -43.02 6.56
N LYS A 40 23.99 -43.41 6.82
CA LYS A 40 22.96 -43.49 5.79
C LYS A 40 22.53 -42.13 5.25
N LYS A 41 22.45 -41.09 6.13
CA LYS A 41 22.17 -39.71 5.77
C LYS A 41 23.29 -39.13 4.87
N ALA A 42 24.55 -39.48 5.17
CA ALA A 42 25.72 -39.08 4.39
C ALA A 42 25.74 -39.72 2.98
N SER A 43 25.18 -40.93 2.84
CA SER A 43 25.11 -41.67 1.58
C SER A 43 23.88 -41.29 0.73
N LEU A 44 22.91 -40.56 1.26
CA LEU A 44 21.77 -40.08 0.49
C LEU A 44 22.26 -38.97 -0.46
N PRO A 45 21.86 -39.03 -1.74
CA PRO A 45 22.15 -37.93 -2.66
C PRO A 45 21.59 -36.65 -2.06
N LYS A 46 22.44 -35.64 -1.88
CA LYS A 46 22.01 -34.27 -1.51
C LYS A 46 21.22 -33.74 -2.69
N THR A 47 19.93 -34.04 -2.74
CA THR A 47 19.04 -33.36 -3.67
C THR A 47 19.13 -31.87 -3.28
N PRO A 48 19.60 -30.99 -4.17
CA PRO A 48 19.59 -29.58 -3.84
C PRO A 48 18.16 -29.24 -3.48
N ALA A 49 17.95 -28.75 -2.27
CA ALA A 49 16.64 -28.26 -1.86
C ALA A 49 16.25 -27.26 -2.94
N LYS A 50 15.22 -27.59 -3.72
CA LYS A 50 14.67 -26.66 -4.71
C LYS A 50 14.28 -25.46 -3.89
N GLN A 51 15.07 -24.39 -3.99
CA GLN A 51 14.72 -23.11 -3.39
C GLN A 51 13.39 -22.71 -4.03
N THR A 52 12.31 -23.07 -3.38
CA THR A 52 11.00 -22.61 -3.76
C THR A 52 11.00 -21.13 -3.39
N GLU A 53 10.99 -20.26 -4.41
CA GLU A 53 10.85 -18.83 -4.14
C GLU A 53 9.64 -18.62 -3.27
N LEU A 54 9.85 -17.93 -2.16
CA LEU A 54 8.76 -17.58 -1.24
C LEU A 54 7.75 -16.74 -2.01
N LYS A 55 6.49 -17.17 -2.05
CA LYS A 55 5.40 -16.38 -2.63
C LYS A 55 5.34 -15.03 -1.92
N LYS A 56 5.29 -13.96 -2.70
CA LYS A 56 5.13 -12.60 -2.19
C LYS A 56 3.65 -12.30 -2.01
N TYR A 57 3.29 -11.67 -0.90
CA TYR A 57 1.94 -11.23 -0.59
C TYR A 57 1.91 -9.72 -0.45
N VAL A 58 0.83 -9.11 -0.91
CA VAL A 58 0.63 -7.67 -0.80
C VAL A 58 -0.64 -7.42 0.02
N PHE A 59 -0.49 -6.66 1.09
CA PHE A 59 -1.59 -6.18 1.92
C PHE A 59 -1.82 -4.70 1.62
N ILE A 60 -2.99 -4.37 1.09
CA ILE A 60 -3.32 -3.01 0.67
C ILE A 60 -4.25 -2.39 1.71
N ILE A 61 -3.88 -1.21 2.20
CA ILE A 61 -4.69 -0.40 3.11
C ILE A 61 -5.06 0.87 2.35
N ASP A 62 -6.30 0.94 1.93
CA ASP A 62 -6.81 2.12 1.23
C ASP A 62 -7.12 3.23 2.22
N GLU A 63 -6.75 4.47 1.87
CA GLU A 63 -6.91 5.65 2.72
C GLU A 63 -6.34 5.47 4.14
N ILE A 64 -5.12 4.98 4.22
CA ILE A 64 -4.44 4.63 5.48
C ILE A 64 -4.42 5.78 6.50
N ASN A 65 -4.49 7.03 6.06
CA ASN A 65 -4.49 8.21 6.90
C ASN A 65 -5.87 8.57 7.49
N ARG A 66 -6.98 7.92 7.07
CA ARG A 66 -8.32 8.18 7.62
C ARG A 66 -8.55 7.55 9.00
N GLY A 67 -7.69 6.65 9.43
CA GLY A 67 -7.75 6.03 10.74
C GLY A 67 -6.60 6.45 11.64
N GLU A 68 -6.78 6.38 12.95
CA GLU A 68 -5.71 6.53 13.92
C GLU A 68 -4.80 5.29 13.86
N ILE A 69 -3.86 5.28 12.91
CA ILE A 69 -3.04 4.12 12.55
C ILE A 69 -2.26 3.58 13.75
N SER A 70 -1.72 4.47 14.58
CA SER A 70 -1.01 4.09 15.80
C SER A 70 -1.90 3.30 16.77
N LYS A 71 -3.20 3.59 16.82
CA LYS A 71 -4.17 2.85 17.62
C LYS A 71 -4.60 1.55 16.94
N ILE A 72 -4.76 1.56 15.60
CA ILE A 72 -5.18 0.39 14.82
C ILE A 72 -4.11 -0.70 14.88
N PHE A 73 -2.86 -0.32 14.67
CA PHE A 73 -1.76 -1.27 14.72
C PHE A 73 -1.32 -1.60 16.16
N GLY A 74 -1.53 -0.67 17.11
CA GLY A 74 -1.19 -0.89 18.51
C GLY A 74 0.21 -1.49 18.70
N GLU A 75 0.28 -2.65 19.34
CA GLU A 75 1.51 -3.41 19.55
C GLU A 75 2.16 -3.91 18.24
N LEU A 76 1.37 -4.09 17.16
CA LEU A 76 1.89 -4.51 15.84
C LEU A 76 2.72 -3.43 15.17
N PHE A 77 2.68 -2.21 15.69
CA PHE A 77 3.40 -1.05 15.18
C PHE A 77 4.91 -1.31 15.04
N TYR A 78 5.48 -2.09 15.96
CA TYR A 78 6.87 -2.51 15.93
C TYR A 78 7.16 -3.45 14.74
N SER A 79 6.28 -4.43 14.52
CA SER A 79 6.45 -5.46 13.48
C SER A 79 6.28 -4.94 12.04
N ILE A 80 5.75 -3.70 11.86
CA ILE A 80 5.66 -3.07 10.53
C ILE A 80 7.03 -2.61 10.04
N ASP A 81 7.93 -2.25 10.96
CA ASP A 81 9.27 -1.77 10.62
C ASP A 81 10.02 -2.82 9.78
N PRO A 82 10.60 -2.46 8.63
CA PRO A 82 11.32 -3.42 7.80
C PRO A 82 12.45 -4.15 8.51
N GLY A 83 13.06 -3.52 9.54
CA GLY A 83 14.13 -4.13 10.34
C GLY A 83 13.65 -5.16 11.35
N TYR A 84 12.34 -5.28 11.56
CA TYR A 84 11.73 -6.19 12.55
C TYR A 84 10.68 -7.10 11.90
N ARG A 85 10.92 -7.50 10.65
CA ARG A 85 10.11 -8.50 9.97
C ARG A 85 10.54 -9.91 10.35
N GLY A 86 9.63 -10.87 10.18
CA GLY A 86 9.89 -12.25 10.53
C GLY A 86 9.99 -12.47 12.04
N ARG A 87 10.67 -13.54 12.43
CA ARG A 87 10.75 -13.96 13.84
C ARG A 87 11.51 -13.00 14.74
N ASP A 88 12.40 -12.19 14.19
CA ASP A 88 13.15 -11.18 14.97
C ASP A 88 12.25 -10.06 15.51
N GLY A 89 11.08 -9.89 14.91
CA GLY A 89 10.05 -8.94 15.33
C GLY A 89 8.83 -9.57 16.02
N GLU A 90 8.96 -10.79 16.55
CA GLU A 90 7.87 -11.46 17.27
C GLU A 90 7.46 -10.70 18.53
N ILE A 91 6.16 -10.48 18.68
CA ILE A 91 5.55 -9.82 19.83
C ILE A 91 4.37 -10.62 20.39
N PHE A 92 4.08 -10.43 21.66
CA PHE A 92 2.80 -10.86 22.22
C PHE A 92 1.73 -9.83 21.87
N THR A 93 0.61 -10.28 21.34
CA THR A 93 -0.56 -9.40 21.13
C THR A 93 -1.29 -9.19 22.45
N GLN A 94 -2.05 -8.09 22.54
CA GLN A 94 -2.80 -7.72 23.75
C GLN A 94 -3.70 -8.87 24.27
N TYR A 95 -4.21 -9.69 23.38
CA TYR A 95 -5.10 -10.81 23.70
C TYR A 95 -4.44 -12.17 23.57
N SER A 96 -3.11 -12.28 23.60
CA SER A 96 -2.39 -13.55 23.48
C SER A 96 -2.79 -14.59 24.53
N ASN A 97 -3.20 -14.15 25.72
CA ASN A 97 -3.71 -15.01 26.79
C ASN A 97 -5.06 -15.69 26.44
N MET A 98 -5.76 -15.22 25.40
CA MET A 98 -7.00 -15.81 24.91
C MET A 98 -6.77 -16.83 23.79
N HIS A 99 -5.54 -16.95 23.30
CA HIS A 99 -5.19 -17.96 22.30
C HIS A 99 -5.12 -19.35 22.90
N SER A 100 -5.27 -20.39 22.09
CA SER A 100 -5.14 -21.78 22.51
C SER A 100 -3.72 -22.10 23.04
N ASP A 101 -2.71 -21.42 22.52
CA ASP A 101 -1.35 -21.39 23.05
C ASP A 101 -1.04 -19.97 23.55
N PRO A 102 -0.95 -19.75 24.88
CA PRO A 102 -0.62 -18.44 25.45
C PRO A 102 0.80 -17.94 25.11
N ASN A 103 1.67 -18.82 24.62
CA ASN A 103 3.04 -18.48 24.21
C ASN A 103 3.13 -18.14 22.72
N GLU A 104 2.01 -18.24 21.98
CA GLU A 104 1.97 -17.87 20.57
C GLU A 104 2.26 -16.38 20.41
N LYS A 105 3.26 -16.08 19.59
CA LYS A 105 3.63 -14.72 19.24
C LYS A 105 3.23 -14.41 17.80
N PHE A 106 2.94 -13.17 17.57
CA PHE A 106 2.63 -12.64 16.24
C PHE A 106 3.85 -11.99 15.61
N TYR A 107 4.02 -12.14 14.31
CA TYR A 107 5.00 -11.40 13.50
C TYR A 107 4.46 -11.20 12.08
N ILE A 108 4.98 -10.19 11.39
CA ILE A 108 4.70 -9.98 9.98
C ILE A 108 5.82 -10.63 9.16
N PRO A 109 5.52 -11.65 8.33
CA PRO A 109 6.53 -12.34 7.53
C PRO A 109 7.26 -11.41 6.55
N ASP A 110 8.52 -11.74 6.22
CA ASP A 110 9.37 -10.95 5.29
C ASP A 110 8.81 -10.86 3.87
N ASN A 111 8.00 -11.83 3.47
CA ASN A 111 7.39 -11.90 2.16
C ASN A 111 6.03 -11.17 2.07
N VAL A 112 5.62 -10.44 3.12
CA VAL A 112 4.42 -9.60 3.14
C VAL A 112 4.80 -8.14 2.90
N TYR A 113 4.25 -7.54 1.87
CA TYR A 113 4.41 -6.13 1.52
C TYR A 113 3.15 -5.37 1.91
N ILE A 114 3.32 -4.24 2.57
CA ILE A 114 2.20 -3.37 2.97
C ILE A 114 2.24 -2.13 2.09
N ILE A 115 1.13 -1.87 1.39
CA ILE A 115 0.94 -0.68 0.57
C ILE A 115 -0.22 0.11 1.17
N GLY A 116 0.05 1.35 1.56
CA GLY A 116 -0.98 2.29 1.99
C GLY A 116 -1.24 3.33 0.91
N THR A 117 -2.50 3.62 0.60
CA THR A 117 -2.87 4.79 -0.18
C THR A 117 -3.30 5.91 0.75
N MET A 118 -3.04 7.15 0.38
CA MET A 118 -3.52 8.30 1.13
C MET A 118 -3.77 9.49 0.19
N ASN A 119 -4.69 10.36 0.60
CA ASN A 119 -4.94 11.63 -0.03
C ASN A 119 -4.53 12.75 0.94
N ASP A 120 -3.49 13.51 0.57
CA ASP A 120 -2.92 14.57 1.43
C ASP A 120 -3.73 15.87 1.41
N ILE A 121 -4.72 15.99 0.50
CA ILE A 121 -5.58 17.18 0.37
C ILE A 121 -6.68 17.19 1.44
N ASP A 122 -7.06 16.04 1.94
CA ASP A 122 -8.16 15.91 2.90
C ASP A 122 -7.76 16.51 4.26
N ARG A 123 -8.13 17.79 4.45
CA ARG A 123 -7.85 18.55 5.68
C ARG A 123 -8.57 18.00 6.92
N SER A 124 -9.51 17.09 6.73
CA SER A 124 -10.27 16.45 7.80
C SER A 124 -9.52 15.29 8.47
N VAL A 125 -8.35 14.93 7.93
CA VAL A 125 -7.58 13.77 8.35
C VAL A 125 -6.37 14.19 9.16
N ASP A 126 -6.14 13.51 10.28
CA ASP A 126 -4.97 13.71 11.11
C ASP A 126 -3.67 13.50 10.31
N SER A 127 -2.68 14.35 10.59
CA SER A 127 -1.38 14.21 9.97
C SER A 127 -0.78 12.85 10.29
N PHE A 128 -0.31 12.16 9.27
CA PHE A 128 0.37 10.88 9.40
C PHE A 128 1.53 11.00 10.39
N ASP A 129 1.47 10.28 11.50
CA ASP A 129 2.43 10.33 12.60
C ASP A 129 3.88 10.13 12.09
N PHE A 130 4.81 10.93 12.63
CA PHE A 130 6.25 10.82 12.30
C PHE A 130 6.80 9.41 12.56
N ALA A 131 6.33 8.72 13.58
CA ALA A 131 6.75 7.37 13.86
C ALA A 131 6.31 6.38 12.79
N MET A 132 5.14 6.60 12.15
CA MET A 132 4.68 5.84 10.98
C MET A 132 5.44 6.24 9.72
N ARG A 133 5.68 7.55 9.51
CA ARG A 133 6.39 8.03 8.32
C ARG A 133 7.71 7.32 8.09
N ARG A 134 8.50 7.09 9.12
CA ARG A 134 9.81 6.42 9.01
C ARG A 134 9.74 4.93 8.64
N ARG A 135 8.56 4.31 8.74
CA ARG A 135 8.35 2.88 8.43
C ARG A 135 7.90 2.63 7.01
N PHE A 136 7.48 3.67 6.32
CA PHE A 136 7.01 3.60 4.94
C PHE A 136 7.90 4.40 4.00
N ARG A 137 8.05 3.89 2.80
CA ARG A 137 8.59 4.66 1.67
C ARG A 137 7.43 5.41 1.03
N PHE A 138 7.52 6.73 1.00
CA PHE A 138 6.53 7.56 0.33
C PHE A 138 6.83 7.65 -1.16
N VAL A 139 5.80 7.49 -1.96
CA VAL A 139 5.84 7.66 -3.42
C VAL A 139 4.68 8.58 -3.78
N GLU A 140 5.00 9.77 -4.25
CA GLU A 140 4.00 10.70 -4.75
C GLU A 140 3.52 10.26 -6.14
N LEU A 141 2.20 10.30 -6.36
CA LEU A 141 1.56 10.02 -7.64
C LEU A 141 1.03 11.33 -8.22
N LYS A 142 1.81 11.99 -9.06
CA LYS A 142 1.41 13.25 -9.70
C LYS A 142 0.37 13.01 -10.79
N ALA A 143 -0.59 13.93 -10.89
CA ALA A 143 -1.62 13.89 -11.93
C ALA A 143 -1.00 13.81 -13.35
N SER A 144 0.07 14.56 -13.60
CA SER A 144 0.77 14.61 -14.90
C SER A 144 1.48 13.31 -15.29
N GLU A 145 1.81 12.44 -14.32
CA GLU A 145 2.53 11.18 -14.57
C GLU A 145 1.60 10.02 -14.91
N GLN A 146 0.29 10.18 -14.71
CA GLN A 146 -0.69 9.11 -14.84
C GLN A 146 -1.48 9.16 -16.16
N LEU A 147 -1.03 9.93 -17.14
CA LEU A 147 -1.71 10.10 -18.46
C LEU A 147 -1.90 8.79 -19.22
N LYS A 148 -1.05 7.79 -19.01
CA LYS A 148 -1.19 6.46 -19.62
C LYS A 148 -2.51 5.77 -19.27
N MET A 149 -3.16 6.14 -18.17
CA MET A 149 -4.49 5.61 -17.84
C MET A 149 -5.51 5.91 -18.92
N LEU A 150 -5.36 7.05 -19.61
CA LEU A 150 -6.26 7.50 -20.68
C LEU A 150 -6.17 6.65 -21.96
N ASP A 151 -5.13 5.81 -22.10
CA ASP A 151 -5.00 4.88 -23.22
C ASP A 151 -6.17 3.86 -23.26
N SER A 152 -6.84 3.66 -22.11
CA SER A 152 -8.01 2.80 -21.99
C SER A 152 -9.32 3.41 -22.54
N LEU A 153 -9.29 4.63 -23.06
CA LEU A 153 -10.49 5.27 -23.67
C LEU A 153 -10.84 4.72 -25.04
N ASN A 154 -9.96 3.97 -25.71
CA ASN A 154 -10.18 3.33 -27.01
C ASN A 154 -10.60 4.27 -28.17
N ASP A 155 -10.42 5.58 -28.01
CA ASP A 155 -10.73 6.62 -28.98
C ASP A 155 -9.62 7.66 -28.91
N ASP A 156 -8.79 7.71 -29.93
CA ASP A 156 -7.59 8.57 -29.93
C ASP A 156 -7.94 10.06 -29.91
N ALA A 157 -9.01 10.48 -30.59
CA ALA A 157 -9.45 11.88 -30.58
C ALA A 157 -9.94 12.28 -29.17
N LYS A 158 -10.76 11.44 -28.55
CA LYS A 158 -11.27 11.64 -27.19
C LYS A 158 -10.13 11.62 -26.17
N LYS A 159 -9.14 10.74 -26.34
CA LYS A 159 -7.97 10.66 -25.48
C LYS A 159 -7.15 11.93 -25.51
N GLU A 160 -6.82 12.43 -26.70
CA GLU A 160 -6.03 13.66 -26.85
C GLU A 160 -6.79 14.90 -26.32
N GLU A 161 -8.09 14.98 -26.57
CA GLU A 161 -8.93 16.04 -26.00
C GLU A 161 -8.99 15.95 -24.46
N ALA A 162 -9.10 14.74 -23.90
CA ALA A 162 -9.08 14.53 -22.46
C ALA A 162 -7.76 14.99 -21.83
N LYS A 163 -6.63 14.66 -22.42
CA LYS A 163 -5.30 15.11 -21.98
C LYS A 163 -5.22 16.63 -22.03
N HIS A 164 -5.64 17.22 -23.15
CA HIS A 164 -5.60 18.66 -23.36
C HIS A 164 -6.43 19.43 -22.32
N ARG A 165 -7.69 19.02 -22.09
CA ARG A 165 -8.57 19.64 -21.10
C ARG A 165 -8.03 19.44 -19.67
N MET A 166 -7.54 18.24 -19.34
CA MET A 166 -6.94 17.97 -18.06
C MET A 166 -5.72 18.85 -17.78
N GLU A 167 -4.81 18.99 -18.76
CA GLU A 167 -3.64 19.84 -18.62
C GLU A 167 -3.99 21.32 -18.45
N LYS A 168 -4.93 21.83 -19.23
CA LYS A 168 -5.39 23.22 -19.13
C LYS A 168 -6.03 23.50 -17.78
N LEU A 169 -6.93 22.61 -17.34
CA LEU A 169 -7.59 22.73 -16.05
C LEU A 169 -6.56 22.71 -14.92
N ASN A 170 -5.64 21.75 -14.92
CA ASN A 170 -4.61 21.64 -13.89
C ASN A 170 -3.65 22.85 -13.86
N LYS A 171 -3.33 23.41 -15.03
CA LYS A 171 -2.57 24.66 -15.11
C LYS A 171 -3.35 25.85 -14.53
N ALA A 172 -4.66 25.88 -14.70
CA ALA A 172 -5.50 26.94 -14.12
C ALA A 172 -5.61 26.79 -12.60
N ILE A 173 -5.80 25.56 -12.10
CA ILE A 173 -5.85 25.26 -10.66
C ILE A 173 -4.59 25.77 -9.96
N VAL A 174 -3.40 25.42 -10.45
CA VAL A 174 -2.12 25.83 -9.84
C VAL A 174 -1.87 27.34 -9.89
N LYS A 175 -2.52 28.06 -10.79
CA LYS A 175 -2.43 29.54 -10.87
C LYS A 175 -3.25 30.24 -9.80
N GLU A 176 -4.25 29.59 -9.24
CA GLU A 176 -5.05 30.19 -8.19
C GLU A 176 -4.24 30.23 -6.87
N LYS A 177 -4.26 31.41 -6.22
CA LYS A 177 -3.34 31.77 -5.13
C LYS A 177 -3.39 30.80 -3.94
N GLU A 178 -4.55 30.20 -3.67
CA GLU A 178 -4.77 29.32 -2.51
C GLU A 178 -4.75 27.84 -2.87
N LEU A 179 -4.60 27.50 -4.16
CA LEU A 179 -4.46 26.14 -4.67
C LEU A 179 -3.01 25.86 -5.07
N ASN A 180 -2.62 24.60 -4.99
CA ASN A 180 -1.29 24.16 -5.36
C ASN A 180 -1.35 22.88 -6.19
N GLU A 181 -0.21 22.27 -6.46
CA GLU A 181 -0.11 21.05 -7.28
C GLU A 181 -0.92 19.87 -6.72
N ASN A 182 -1.15 19.83 -5.41
CA ASN A 182 -1.92 18.73 -4.79
C ASN A 182 -3.41 18.75 -5.20
N TYR A 183 -3.95 19.92 -5.58
CA TYR A 183 -5.35 20.06 -6.03
C TYR A 183 -5.56 19.68 -7.49
N GLN A 184 -4.52 19.26 -8.21
CA GLN A 184 -4.64 18.85 -9.59
C GLN A 184 -5.55 17.64 -9.77
N ILE A 185 -6.35 17.66 -10.82
CA ILE A 185 -7.27 16.58 -11.16
C ILE A 185 -6.50 15.46 -11.85
N GLY A 186 -6.60 14.25 -11.31
CA GLY A 186 -5.96 13.07 -11.88
C GLY A 186 -6.71 12.46 -13.07
N ALA A 187 -6.00 11.72 -13.91
CA ALA A 187 -6.52 11.04 -15.09
C ALA A 187 -7.68 10.07 -14.78
N ALA A 188 -7.79 9.59 -13.55
CA ALA A 188 -8.86 8.68 -13.12
C ALA A 188 -10.28 9.31 -13.30
N TYR A 189 -10.42 10.63 -13.09
CA TYR A 189 -11.67 11.32 -13.36
C TYR A 189 -12.07 11.26 -14.83
N PHE A 190 -11.10 11.40 -15.72
CA PHE A 190 -11.31 11.39 -17.16
C PHE A 190 -11.61 10.00 -17.73
N LEU A 191 -11.35 8.92 -16.99
CA LEU A 191 -11.79 7.57 -17.39
C LEU A 191 -13.31 7.44 -17.49
N LYS A 192 -14.07 8.31 -16.82
CA LYS A 192 -15.53 8.37 -16.90
C LYS A 192 -16.04 8.74 -18.31
N LEU A 193 -15.15 9.32 -19.14
CA LEU A 193 -15.42 9.59 -20.56
C LEU A 193 -15.68 8.31 -21.38
N LYS A 194 -15.44 7.12 -20.84
CA LYS A 194 -15.92 5.88 -21.45
C LYS A 194 -17.44 5.86 -21.61
N TYR A 195 -18.15 6.54 -20.72
CA TYR A 195 -19.61 6.52 -20.63
C TYR A 195 -20.24 7.91 -20.65
N LEU A 196 -19.44 8.97 -20.50
CA LEU A 196 -19.91 10.33 -20.38
C LEU A 196 -19.38 11.22 -21.52
N SER A 197 -20.08 12.32 -21.79
CA SER A 197 -19.55 13.44 -22.55
C SER A 197 -18.62 14.31 -21.68
N PHE A 198 -17.85 15.19 -22.30
CA PHE A 198 -17.03 16.18 -21.58
C PHE A 198 -17.87 17.12 -20.73
N ASP A 199 -19.05 17.52 -21.20
CA ASP A 199 -19.94 18.41 -20.45
C ASP A 199 -20.50 17.70 -19.21
N ARG A 200 -20.90 16.43 -19.35
CA ARG A 200 -21.36 15.64 -18.21
C ARG A 200 -20.23 15.34 -17.22
N LEU A 201 -19.02 15.13 -17.72
CA LEU A 201 -17.88 15.00 -16.81
C LEU A 201 -17.66 16.26 -15.99
N TRP A 202 -17.84 17.44 -16.61
CA TRP A 202 -17.76 18.70 -15.91
C TRP A 202 -18.88 18.84 -14.87
N THR A 203 -20.14 18.85 -15.30
CA THR A 203 -21.29 19.15 -14.44
C THR A 203 -21.48 18.14 -13.31
N ASP A 204 -21.26 16.86 -13.59
CA ASP A 204 -21.60 15.81 -12.63
C ASP A 204 -20.42 15.48 -11.66
N TYR A 205 -19.18 15.83 -12.01
CA TYR A 205 -18.01 15.42 -11.24
C TYR A 205 -16.98 16.51 -10.96
N LEU A 206 -16.57 17.27 -11.98
CA LEU A 206 -15.47 18.23 -11.80
C LEU A 206 -15.94 19.51 -11.12
N GLU A 207 -17.04 20.06 -11.56
CA GLU A 207 -17.61 21.29 -11.02
C GLU A 207 -17.95 21.17 -9.51
N PRO A 208 -18.66 20.13 -9.03
CA PRO A 208 -18.90 19.95 -7.61
C PRO A 208 -17.62 19.80 -6.79
N LEU A 209 -16.62 19.07 -7.30
CA LEU A 209 -15.33 18.90 -6.65
C LEU A 209 -14.58 20.23 -6.55
N LEU A 210 -14.53 20.99 -7.65
CA LEU A 210 -13.83 22.27 -7.70
C LEU A 210 -14.50 23.30 -6.79
N HIS A 211 -15.82 23.28 -6.67
CA HIS A 211 -16.54 24.10 -5.68
C HIS A 211 -16.09 23.80 -4.24
N GLU A 212 -15.87 22.51 -3.90
CA GLU A 212 -15.32 22.17 -2.59
C GLU A 212 -13.90 22.74 -2.38
N TYR A 213 -13.07 22.78 -3.43
CA TYR A 213 -11.71 23.29 -3.34
C TYR A 213 -11.68 24.79 -3.10
N VAL A 214 -12.59 25.54 -3.73
CA VAL A 214 -12.63 27.01 -3.67
C VAL A 214 -13.59 27.54 -2.61
N ARG A 215 -14.28 26.65 -1.89
CA ARG A 215 -15.27 27.04 -0.87
C ARG A 215 -14.67 27.99 0.16
N GLY A 216 -15.30 29.15 0.31
CA GLY A 216 -14.89 30.18 1.27
C GLY A 216 -13.73 31.07 0.81
N MET A 217 -13.26 30.91 -0.43
CA MET A 217 -12.34 31.86 -1.06
C MET A 217 -13.06 33.14 -1.46
N TYR A 218 -12.34 34.27 -1.45
CA TYR A 218 -12.95 35.60 -1.67
C TYR A 218 -13.64 35.72 -3.05
N ASP A 219 -13.01 35.16 -4.11
CA ASP A 219 -13.47 35.27 -5.49
C ASP A 219 -13.99 33.93 -6.05
N GLU A 220 -14.70 33.14 -5.23
CA GLU A 220 -15.13 31.77 -5.56
C GLU A 220 -15.79 31.67 -6.95
N SER A 221 -16.75 32.54 -7.24
CA SER A 221 -17.46 32.53 -8.53
C SER A 221 -16.54 32.83 -9.72
N ASP A 222 -15.63 33.79 -9.58
CA ASP A 222 -14.68 34.14 -10.64
C ASP A 222 -13.62 33.06 -10.85
N ILE A 223 -13.17 32.41 -9.76
CA ILE A 223 -12.29 31.25 -9.83
C ILE A 223 -12.98 30.12 -10.60
N MET A 224 -14.21 29.77 -10.23
CA MET A 224 -14.97 28.72 -10.91
C MET A 224 -15.16 29.01 -12.40
N LYS A 225 -15.44 30.26 -12.78
CA LYS A 225 -15.54 30.68 -14.19
C LYS A 225 -14.22 30.46 -14.92
N ARG A 226 -13.09 30.88 -14.35
CA ARG A 226 -11.76 30.67 -14.95
C ARG A 226 -11.44 29.17 -15.11
N LEU A 227 -11.82 28.33 -14.16
CA LEU A 227 -11.62 26.89 -14.22
C LEU A 227 -12.52 26.24 -15.30
N ALA A 228 -13.78 26.67 -15.43
CA ALA A 228 -14.69 26.22 -16.48
C ALA A 228 -14.16 26.60 -17.87
N ASP A 229 -13.71 27.84 -18.04
CA ASP A 229 -13.11 28.31 -19.29
C ASP A 229 -11.85 27.52 -19.65
N ALA A 230 -10.99 27.25 -18.67
CA ALA A 230 -9.76 26.48 -18.86
C ALA A 230 -10.06 25.02 -19.26
N TYR A 231 -11.12 24.42 -18.70
CA TYR A 231 -11.60 23.10 -19.09
C TYR A 231 -12.23 23.11 -20.50
N GLY A 232 -12.72 24.26 -20.94
CA GLY A 232 -13.46 24.42 -22.20
C GLY A 232 -14.94 24.08 -22.08
N TYR A 233 -15.50 24.23 -20.87
CA TYR A 233 -16.96 24.15 -20.66
C TYR A 233 -17.63 25.48 -21.06
N LYS A 234 -18.62 25.40 -21.92
CA LYS A 234 -19.43 26.54 -22.32
C LYS A 234 -20.82 26.41 -21.71
N ASN A 235 -21.14 27.30 -20.81
CA ASN A 235 -22.50 27.38 -20.26
C ASN A 235 -23.48 27.76 -21.37
N SER A 236 -24.37 26.86 -21.74
CA SER A 236 -25.36 27.07 -22.83
C SER A 236 -26.47 28.09 -22.47
N THR A 237 -26.35 28.74 -21.29
CA THR A 237 -27.39 29.65 -20.78
C THR A 237 -27.20 31.13 -21.13
N GLU A 238 -26.14 31.52 -21.86
CA GLU A 238 -25.93 32.92 -22.29
C GLU A 238 -26.28 33.18 -23.76
N GLY A 239 -27.11 32.33 -24.41
CA GLY A 239 -27.37 32.39 -25.84
C GLY A 239 -28.81 32.58 -26.30
N ASP A 240 -29.81 32.86 -25.43
CA ASP A 240 -31.20 33.08 -25.85
C ASP A 240 -31.89 34.23 -25.09
N ALA A 241 -31.26 35.40 -25.10
CA ALA A 241 -31.92 36.61 -24.63
C ALA A 241 -31.45 37.79 -25.49
N ASP A 242 -31.75 37.76 -26.81
CA ASP A 242 -31.90 38.94 -27.67
C ASP A 242 -32.34 38.51 -29.07
N GLU A 243 -33.65 38.27 -29.25
CA GLU A 243 -34.35 38.42 -30.52
C GLU A 243 -35.85 38.07 -30.33
N SER A 244 -36.59 38.91 -29.61
CA SER A 244 -38.03 39.02 -29.88
C SER A 244 -38.60 40.24 -29.17
N ASP A 245 -38.27 41.43 -29.69
CA ASP A 245 -39.13 42.59 -29.57
C ASP A 245 -38.81 43.57 -30.70
N GLN A 246 -39.28 43.25 -31.89
CA GLN A 246 -39.59 44.20 -32.94
C GLN A 246 -40.55 43.52 -33.96
N ASN A 247 -41.88 43.61 -33.69
CA ASN A 247 -42.92 43.94 -34.65
C ASN A 247 -44.25 44.07 -33.92
#